data_9e87bdd3131fe05cbd2af0d39c191a63
#
_entry.id   9e87bdd3131fe05cbd2af0d39c191a63
#
_cell.length_a   1.000
_cell.length_b   1.000
_cell.length_c   1.000
_cell.angle_alpha   90.00
_cell.angle_beta   90.00
_cell.angle_gamma   90.00
#
_symmetry.space_group_name_H-M   'P 1'
#
loop_
_entity.id
_entity.type
_entity.pdbx_description
1 polymer ?
#
loop_
_entity_poly.entity_id
_entity_poly.type
_entity_poly.pdbx_seq_one_letter_code
_entity_poly.pdbx_strand_id
1 'polypeptide(L)'
;EAAKDKSALGGAFSPRYALPVARMAYVPRDDGIPTGFWRSVSNSINPFLLESFMDELAVEAGVDPVAFRLRHLEGLPAEQAVLRAAARLGRWGEPLPDTPGWR
;
A
#
# COMPACT_ATOMS: atom_id res chain seq x y z
N GLU A 1 0.00 28.32 7.06
CA GLU A 1 0.49 26.98 6.69
C GLU A 1 0.01 26.03 7.79
N ALA A 2 -1.03 25.23 7.51
CA ALA A 2 -1.55 24.29 8.49
C ALA A 2 -0.44 23.30 8.87
N ALA A 3 -0.21 23.15 10.18
CA ALA A 3 0.76 22.20 10.69
C ALA A 3 0.40 20.79 10.16
N LYS A 4 1.29 20.21 9.39
CA LYS A 4 1.10 18.86 8.85
C LYS A 4 1.09 17.88 10.01
N ASP A 5 -0.04 17.27 10.27
CA ASP A 5 -0.12 16.18 11.24
C ASP A 5 0.63 14.96 10.70
N LYS A 6 1.88 14.84 11.12
CA LYS A 6 2.75 13.74 10.71
C LYS A 6 2.23 12.38 11.18
N SER A 7 1.45 12.35 12.25
CA SER A 7 0.88 11.09 12.76
C SER A 7 -0.20 10.54 11.83
N ALA A 8 -1.00 11.42 11.25
CA ALA A 8 -2.04 11.03 10.29
C ALA A 8 -1.48 10.55 8.94
N LEU A 9 -0.25 10.93 8.62
CA LEU A 9 0.39 10.64 7.32
C LEU A 9 1.36 9.44 7.37
N GLY A 10 1.54 8.83 8.54
CA GLY A 10 2.42 7.67 8.70
C GLY A 10 2.05 6.53 7.74
N GLY A 11 3.04 5.94 7.10
CA GLY A 11 2.84 4.85 6.14
C GLY A 11 2.42 5.24 4.73
N ALA A 12 1.97 6.51 4.52
CA ALA A 12 1.56 6.99 3.20
C ALA A 12 2.49 8.08 2.64
N PHE A 13 3.10 8.88 3.50
CA PHE A 13 3.82 10.10 3.09
C PHE A 13 5.12 9.85 2.31
N SER A 14 5.70 8.68 2.41
CA SER A 14 6.92 8.32 1.67
C SER A 14 6.81 6.89 1.16
N PRO A 15 5.98 6.65 0.14
CA PRO A 15 5.93 5.34 -0.48
C PRO A 15 7.33 5.02 -1.03
N ARG A 16 7.76 3.77 -0.86
CA ARG A 16 9.04 3.31 -1.40
C ARG A 16 9.05 3.23 -2.92
N TYR A 17 7.88 3.28 -3.54
CA TYR A 17 7.74 3.20 -4.99
C TYR A 17 8.28 4.45 -5.69
N ALA A 18 9.09 4.25 -6.71
CA ALA A 18 9.55 5.30 -7.62
C ALA A 18 8.41 5.68 -8.58
N LEU A 19 7.53 6.56 -8.12
CA LEU A 19 6.44 7.08 -8.92
C LEU A 19 6.89 8.40 -9.56
N PRO A 20 6.76 8.55 -10.89
CA PRO A 20 7.22 9.76 -11.58
C PRO A 20 6.44 11.01 -11.18
N VAL A 21 5.18 10.83 -10.84
CA VAL A 21 4.31 11.89 -10.28
C VAL A 21 3.44 11.27 -9.20
N ALA A 22 3.50 11.82 -8.00
CA ALA A 22 2.61 11.45 -6.92
C ALA A 22 2.11 12.69 -6.20
N ARG A 23 0.81 12.78 -6.01
CA ARG A 23 0.18 13.81 -5.18
C ARG A 23 -0.61 13.14 -4.07
N MET A 24 -0.28 13.49 -2.85
CA MET A 24 -1.03 13.05 -1.68
C MET A 24 -1.65 14.27 -1.00
N ALA A 25 -2.92 14.17 -0.67
CA ALA A 25 -3.64 15.20 0.04
C ALA A 25 -4.26 14.60 1.31
N TYR A 26 -4.16 15.32 2.39
CA TYR A 26 -4.82 15.03 3.65
C TYR A 26 -5.73 16.19 4.03
N VAL A 27 -7.00 15.88 4.25
CA VAL A 27 -7.99 16.86 4.70
C VAL A 27 -8.47 16.41 6.08
N PRO A 28 -8.10 17.12 7.16
CA PRO A 28 -8.59 16.81 8.48
C PRO A 28 -10.09 17.12 8.55
N ARG A 29 -10.84 16.20 9.14
CA ARG A 29 -12.26 16.36 9.42
C ARG A 29 -12.54 15.94 10.86
N ASP A 30 -13.22 16.78 11.60
CA ASP A 30 -13.70 16.44 12.93
C ASP A 30 -15.21 16.18 12.85
N ASP A 31 -15.58 14.94 13.05
CA ASP A 31 -16.98 14.50 13.06
C ASP A 31 -17.54 14.39 14.50
N GLY A 32 -16.81 14.90 15.50
CA GLY A 32 -17.21 14.86 16.91
C GLY A 32 -17.11 13.47 17.54
N ILE A 33 -16.50 12.51 16.87
CA ILE A 33 -16.30 11.16 17.40
C ILE A 33 -14.99 11.14 18.17
N PRO A 34 -14.98 10.74 19.46
CA PRO A 34 -13.75 10.59 20.21
C PRO A 34 -12.77 9.64 19.51
N THR A 35 -11.58 10.13 19.25
CA THR A 35 -10.51 9.35 18.61
C THR A 35 -9.35 9.15 19.57
N GLY A 36 -8.54 8.14 19.34
CA GLY A 36 -7.35 7.86 20.13
C GLY A 36 -6.32 7.09 19.33
N PHE A 37 -5.13 6.93 19.92
CA PHE A 37 -4.07 6.16 19.28
C PHE A 37 -4.32 4.66 19.38
N TRP A 38 -4.20 4.00 18.27
CA TRP A 38 -4.14 2.56 18.17
C TRP A 38 -2.70 2.11 17.84
N ARG A 39 -2.39 0.84 18.06
CA ARG A 39 -1.11 0.26 17.66
C ARG A 39 -0.82 0.58 16.19
N SER A 40 0.42 0.94 15.87
CA SER A 40 0.89 1.35 14.54
C SER A 40 0.38 2.69 14.04
N VAL A 41 -0.53 3.34 14.78
CA VAL A 41 -1.12 4.63 14.40
C VAL A 41 -1.66 4.54 12.95
N SER A 42 -1.36 5.52 12.11
CA SER A 42 -1.80 5.55 10.70
C SER A 42 -1.14 4.49 9.81
N ASN A 43 -0.07 3.85 10.26
CA ASN A 43 0.56 2.75 9.52
C ASN A 43 -0.31 1.48 9.46
N SER A 44 -1.41 1.41 10.19
CA SER A 44 -2.38 0.32 10.04
C SER A 44 -3.31 0.52 8.84
N ILE A 45 -3.66 1.77 8.53
CA ILE A 45 -4.67 2.11 7.51
C ILE A 45 -4.02 2.60 6.23
N ASN A 46 -3.08 3.53 6.33
CA ASN A 46 -2.50 4.16 5.15
C ASN A 46 -1.76 3.19 4.21
N PRO A 47 -0.97 2.21 4.69
CA PRO A 47 -0.40 1.21 3.80
C PRO A 47 -1.45 0.37 3.10
N PHE A 48 -2.54 0.03 3.78
CA PHE A 48 -3.64 -0.70 3.14
C PHE A 48 -4.22 0.11 1.96
N LEU A 49 -4.51 1.39 2.18
CA LEU A 49 -5.04 2.27 1.13
C LEU A 49 -4.04 2.44 -0.01
N LEU A 50 -2.76 2.64 0.31
CA LEU A 50 -1.71 2.79 -0.69
C LEU A 50 -1.55 1.51 -1.52
N GLU A 51 -1.46 0.36 -0.87
CA GLU A 51 -1.23 -0.91 -1.55
C GLU A 51 -2.46 -1.34 -2.37
N SER A 52 -3.68 -1.09 -1.87
CA SER A 52 -4.89 -1.31 -2.66
C SER A 52 -4.92 -0.43 -3.91
N PHE A 53 -4.52 0.83 -3.78
CA PHE A 53 -4.42 1.73 -4.93
C PHE A 53 -3.34 1.28 -5.94
N MET A 54 -2.22 0.73 -5.46
CA MET A 54 -1.21 0.13 -6.35
C MET A 54 -1.75 -1.09 -7.11
N ASP A 55 -2.66 -1.87 -6.50
CA ASP A 55 -3.33 -2.96 -7.20
C ASP A 55 -4.30 -2.43 -8.28
N GLU A 56 -5.08 -1.39 -7.97
CA GLU A 56 -5.97 -0.75 -8.94
C GLU A 56 -5.18 -0.20 -10.15
N LEU A 57 -4.04 0.46 -9.90
CA LEU A 57 -3.15 0.94 -10.96
C LEU A 57 -2.57 -0.19 -11.81
N ALA A 58 -2.21 -1.31 -11.19
CA ALA A 58 -1.71 -2.48 -11.91
C ALA A 58 -2.79 -3.08 -12.82
N VAL A 59 -4.02 -3.20 -12.32
CA VAL A 59 -5.17 -3.68 -13.09
C VAL A 59 -5.46 -2.76 -14.26
N GLU A 60 -5.50 -1.45 -14.04
CA GLU A 60 -5.72 -0.46 -15.11
C GLU A 60 -4.62 -0.50 -16.17
N ALA A 61 -3.38 -0.74 -15.74
CA ALA A 61 -2.25 -0.91 -16.65
C ALA A 61 -2.22 -2.28 -17.36
N GLY A 62 -3.09 -3.21 -17.02
CA GLY A 62 -3.07 -4.58 -17.56
C GLY A 62 -1.82 -5.37 -17.17
N VAL A 63 -1.26 -5.09 -15.99
CA VAL A 63 0.00 -5.71 -15.51
C VAL A 63 -0.28 -6.46 -14.23
N ASP A 64 0.37 -7.60 -14.06
CA ASP A 64 0.35 -8.35 -12.80
C ASP A 64 0.78 -7.45 -11.62
N PRO A 65 0.04 -7.42 -10.50
CA PRO A 65 0.33 -6.53 -9.37
C PRO A 65 1.73 -6.68 -8.76
N VAL A 66 2.29 -7.89 -8.74
CA VAL A 66 3.67 -8.11 -8.27
C VAL A 66 4.67 -7.56 -9.27
N ALA A 67 4.47 -7.83 -10.55
CA ALA A 67 5.32 -7.30 -11.61
C ALA A 67 5.26 -5.77 -11.68
N PHE A 68 4.08 -5.19 -11.49
CA PHE A 68 3.88 -3.75 -11.43
C PHE A 68 4.71 -3.12 -10.32
N ARG A 69 4.63 -3.65 -9.09
CA ARG A 69 5.41 -3.15 -7.95
C ARG A 69 6.91 -3.30 -8.17
N LEU A 70 7.36 -4.42 -8.72
CA LEU A 70 8.78 -4.65 -8.99
C LEU A 70 9.39 -3.61 -9.93
N ARG A 71 8.63 -3.13 -10.92
CA ARG A 71 9.06 -2.02 -11.81
C ARG A 71 9.23 -0.73 -11.04
N HIS A 72 8.33 -0.44 -10.09
CA HIS A 72 8.38 0.77 -9.29
C HIS A 72 9.33 0.68 -8.08
N LEU A 73 9.95 -0.49 -7.87
CA LEU A 73 11.00 -0.72 -6.87
C LEU A 73 12.40 -0.83 -7.52
N GLU A 74 12.55 -0.36 -8.74
CA GLU A 74 13.86 -0.37 -9.41
C GLU A 74 14.88 0.42 -8.60
N GLY A 75 16.08 -0.15 -8.42
CA GLY A 75 17.12 0.43 -7.55
C GLY A 75 16.97 0.13 -6.06
N LEU A 76 15.95 -0.61 -5.63
CA LEU A 76 15.68 -0.98 -4.24
C LEU A 76 15.71 -2.52 -4.07
N PRO A 77 16.90 -3.13 -4.08
CA PRO A 77 17.03 -4.60 -4.11
C PRO A 77 16.48 -5.30 -2.87
N ALA A 78 16.55 -4.67 -1.71
CA ALA A 78 16.02 -5.24 -0.47
C ALA A 78 14.48 -5.34 -0.51
N GLU A 79 13.82 -4.28 -0.94
CA GLU A 79 12.38 -4.21 -1.11
C GLU A 79 11.89 -5.21 -2.17
N GLN A 80 12.59 -5.30 -3.28
CA GLN A 80 12.30 -6.31 -4.31
C GLN A 80 12.46 -7.74 -3.78
N ALA A 81 13.47 -8.00 -2.97
CA ALA A 81 13.70 -9.32 -2.39
C ALA A 81 12.57 -9.71 -1.44
N VAL A 82 12.11 -8.78 -0.60
CA VAL A 82 10.97 -8.99 0.31
C VAL A 82 9.68 -9.27 -0.48
N LEU A 83 9.39 -8.46 -1.48
CA LEU A 83 8.20 -8.67 -2.33
C LEU A 83 8.22 -10.03 -3.04
N ARG A 84 9.36 -10.40 -3.63
CA ARG A 84 9.52 -11.72 -4.27
C ARG A 84 9.38 -12.88 -3.27
N ALA A 85 9.89 -12.71 -2.05
CA ALA A 85 9.75 -13.71 -1.00
C ALA A 85 8.28 -13.86 -0.58
N ALA A 86 7.57 -12.76 -0.37
CA ALA A 86 6.15 -12.77 -0.04
C ALA A 86 5.31 -13.43 -1.15
N ALA A 87 5.56 -13.09 -2.41
CA ALA A 87 4.87 -13.69 -3.56
C ALA A 87 5.09 -15.21 -3.62
N ARG A 88 6.32 -15.69 -3.38
CA ARG A 88 6.60 -17.14 -3.32
C ARG A 88 5.89 -17.81 -2.16
N LEU A 89 5.93 -17.22 -0.96
CA LEU A 89 5.26 -17.78 0.22
C LEU A 89 3.74 -17.83 0.04
N GLY A 90 3.16 -16.79 -0.56
CA GLY A 90 1.74 -16.71 -0.88
C GLY A 90 1.33 -17.51 -2.11
N ARG A 91 2.28 -18.19 -2.79
CA ARG A 91 2.02 -18.95 -4.02
C ARG A 91 1.32 -18.07 -5.08
N TRP A 92 1.80 -16.84 -5.24
CA TRP A 92 1.22 -15.86 -6.18
C TRP A 92 1.20 -16.43 -7.61
N GLY A 93 0.05 -16.28 -8.26
CA GLY A 93 -0.16 -16.79 -9.62
C GLY A 93 -0.63 -18.27 -9.70
N GLU A 94 -0.67 -18.97 -8.56
CA GLU A 94 -1.28 -20.30 -8.52
C GLU A 94 -2.79 -20.20 -8.27
N PRO A 95 -3.60 -21.12 -8.79
CA PRO A 95 -5.01 -21.17 -8.48
C PRO A 95 -5.25 -21.25 -6.98
N LEU A 96 -6.19 -20.44 -6.48
CA LEU A 96 -6.61 -20.54 -5.09
C LEU A 96 -7.24 -21.92 -4.85
N PRO A 97 -6.97 -22.56 -3.70
CA PRO A 97 -7.65 -23.80 -3.35
C PRO A 97 -9.15 -23.57 -3.31
N ASP A 98 -9.90 -24.56 -3.77
CA ASP A 98 -11.37 -24.54 -3.77
C ASP A 98 -11.86 -24.62 -2.32
N THR A 99 -11.87 -23.47 -1.64
CA THR A 99 -12.31 -23.37 -0.25
C THR A 99 -13.71 -22.79 -0.24
N PRO A 100 -14.73 -23.53 0.22
CA PRO A 100 -16.09 -23.02 0.32
C PRO A 100 -16.13 -21.73 1.16
N GLY A 101 -16.68 -20.66 0.61
CA GLY A 101 -16.86 -19.38 1.30
C GLY A 101 -15.83 -18.29 0.96
N TRP A 102 -14.83 -18.57 0.17
CA TRP A 102 -13.89 -17.55 -0.37
C TRP A 102 -14.22 -17.32 -1.85
N ARG A 103 -14.99 -16.32 -2.12
CA ARG A 103 -15.21 -15.75 -3.46
C ARG A 103 -15.25 -14.24 -3.35
#